data_21feaaed0be0b5bc4784760f5be4866a
#
_entry.id   21feaaed0be0b5bc4784760f5be4866a
#
_cell.length_a   1.000
_cell.length_b   1.000
_cell.length_c   1.000
_cell.angle_alpha   90.00
_cell.angle_beta   90.00
_cell.angle_gamma   90.00
#
_symmetry.space_group_name_H-M   'P 1'
#
loop_
_entity.id
_entity.type
_entity.pdbx_description
1 polymer ?
#
loop_
_entity_poly.entity_id
_entity_poly.type
_entity_poly.pdbx_seq_one_letter_code
_entity_poly.pdbx_strand_id
1 'polypeptide(L)'
;AKFDNKYGCRESAVDAIRRSTDTMLAGKRVVVCGYGDVGKGTAASFASAKCLVTVTEIDPICALQAAMDGFEVKKLSSVVGEMDIIVTATGNKDIVKEEHFMKMKDKAIVCNIGHFDNEIDMSWLNSNYGNTKEEIKPQVDKYLINKNEIIVLAEGRLVNLGCATGHPSCLLYTSDAADDLR
;
A
#
# COMPACT_ATOMS: atom_id res chain seq x y z
N ALA A 1 -9.67 8.68 15.19
CA ALA A 1 -9.27 7.50 14.41
C ALA A 1 -9.79 7.53 12.96
N LYS A 2 -11.11 7.72 12.75
CA LYS A 2 -11.68 7.70 11.38
C LYS A 2 -11.12 8.82 10.49
N PHE A 3 -10.91 9.99 11.04
CA PHE A 3 -10.35 11.14 10.35
C PHE A 3 -8.90 10.90 9.94
N ASP A 4 -8.11 10.37 10.86
CA ASP A 4 -6.70 10.03 10.63
C ASP A 4 -6.55 8.93 9.57
N ASN A 5 -7.41 7.92 9.63
CA ASN A 5 -7.40 6.82 8.68
C ASN A 5 -7.65 7.31 7.24
N LYS A 6 -8.58 8.25 7.06
CA LYS A 6 -8.91 8.75 5.74
C LYS A 6 -7.93 9.81 5.23
N TYR A 7 -7.62 10.80 6.05
CA TYR A 7 -6.82 11.97 5.64
C TYR A 7 -5.34 11.84 5.98
N GLY A 8 -5.01 11.24 7.11
CA GLY A 8 -3.62 11.00 7.49
C GLY A 8 -2.94 9.98 6.60
N CYS A 9 -3.59 8.83 6.33
CA CYS A 9 -3.07 7.83 5.41
C CYS A 9 -3.02 8.33 3.96
N ARG A 10 -3.95 9.19 3.56
CA ARG A 10 -3.92 9.86 2.26
C ARG A 10 -2.61 10.61 2.02
N GLU A 11 -2.15 11.33 3.04
CA GLU A 11 -0.90 12.09 2.98
C GLU A 11 0.32 11.17 3.12
N SER A 12 0.35 10.38 4.18
CA SER A 12 1.54 9.66 4.62
C SER A 12 1.91 8.44 3.77
N ALA A 13 0.95 7.78 3.12
CA ALA A 13 1.25 6.62 2.27
C ALA A 13 2.07 7.01 1.03
N VAL A 14 1.65 8.06 0.33
CA VAL A 14 2.35 8.57 -0.86
C VAL A 14 3.69 9.19 -0.48
N ASP A 15 3.76 9.91 0.65
CA ASP A 15 5.01 10.46 1.17
C ASP A 15 6.03 9.35 1.46
N ALA A 16 5.61 8.26 2.11
CA ALA A 16 6.46 7.12 2.41
C ALA A 16 7.06 6.50 1.14
N ILE A 17 6.25 6.28 0.11
CA ILE A 17 6.72 5.70 -1.15
C ILE A 17 7.71 6.65 -1.86
N ARG A 18 7.43 7.95 -1.89
CA ARG A 18 8.35 8.93 -2.48
C ARG A 18 9.70 8.97 -1.76
N ARG A 19 9.69 9.00 -0.43
CA ARG A 19 10.93 9.03 0.38
C ARG A 19 11.73 7.74 0.25
N SER A 20 11.04 6.59 0.24
CA SER A 20 11.73 5.29 0.22
C SER A 20 12.27 4.93 -1.15
N THR A 21 11.58 5.25 -2.23
CA THR A 21 11.91 4.74 -3.57
C THR A 21 12.39 5.81 -4.55
N ASP A 22 12.18 7.08 -4.26
CA ASP A 22 12.46 8.19 -5.17
C ASP A 22 11.78 8.03 -6.55
N THR A 23 10.66 7.30 -6.58
CA THR A 23 9.94 6.95 -7.81
C THR A 23 9.01 8.08 -8.22
N MET A 24 9.05 8.45 -9.50
CA MET A 24 8.04 9.34 -10.09
C MET A 24 6.71 8.58 -10.18
N LEU A 25 5.67 9.11 -9.54
CA LEU A 25 4.36 8.45 -9.45
C LEU A 25 3.49 8.63 -10.70
N ALA A 26 3.59 9.76 -11.38
CA ALA A 26 2.77 10.02 -12.55
C ALA A 26 2.89 8.93 -13.61
N GLY A 27 1.75 8.40 -14.06
CA GLY A 27 1.68 7.32 -15.04
C GLY A 27 1.89 5.91 -14.48
N LYS A 28 2.24 5.75 -13.19
CA LYS A 28 2.38 4.42 -12.58
C LYS A 28 1.02 3.75 -12.39
N ARG A 29 0.99 2.44 -12.60
CA ARG A 29 -0.17 1.59 -12.31
C ARG A 29 -0.11 1.18 -10.85
N VAL A 30 -1.13 1.53 -10.09
CA VAL A 30 -1.21 1.27 -8.64
C VAL A 30 -2.45 0.45 -8.34
N VAL A 31 -2.31 -0.63 -7.59
CA VAL A 31 -3.47 -1.31 -7.00
C VAL A 31 -3.53 -1.02 -5.51
N VAL A 32 -4.69 -0.59 -5.05
CA VAL A 32 -5.00 -0.40 -3.64
C VAL A 32 -5.94 -1.53 -3.22
N CYS A 33 -5.48 -2.38 -2.30
CA CYS A 33 -6.25 -3.48 -1.77
C CYS A 33 -7.03 -3.02 -0.54
N GLY A 34 -8.35 -2.94 -0.68
CA GLY A 34 -9.27 -2.41 0.31
C GLY A 34 -9.75 -0.99 -0.02
N TYR A 35 -11.05 -0.73 0.21
CA TYR A 35 -11.67 0.58 -0.01
C TYR A 35 -12.47 1.06 1.20
N GLY A 36 -11.98 0.74 2.40
CA GLY A 36 -12.35 1.38 3.66
C GLY A 36 -11.80 2.80 3.76
N ASP A 37 -11.81 3.41 4.95
CA ASP A 37 -11.33 4.79 5.13
C ASP A 37 -9.86 4.98 4.69
N VAL A 38 -8.99 4.05 5.04
CA VAL A 38 -7.57 4.06 4.63
C VAL A 38 -7.43 3.91 3.11
N GLY A 39 -8.11 2.93 2.53
CA GLY A 39 -8.05 2.68 1.09
C GLY A 39 -8.59 3.85 0.26
N LYS A 40 -9.70 4.46 0.68
CA LYS A 40 -10.28 5.66 0.03
C LYS A 40 -9.30 6.82 0.00
N GLY A 41 -8.69 7.13 1.14
CA GLY A 41 -7.69 8.18 1.24
C GLY A 41 -6.48 7.91 0.35
N THR A 42 -5.94 6.69 0.43
CA THR A 42 -4.76 6.24 -0.33
C THR A 42 -5.03 6.27 -1.84
N ALA A 43 -6.14 5.71 -2.31
CA ALA A 43 -6.51 5.71 -3.72
C ALA A 43 -6.67 7.14 -4.27
N ALA A 44 -7.35 8.02 -3.52
CA ALA A 44 -7.50 9.43 -3.89
C ALA A 44 -6.15 10.15 -4.00
N SER A 45 -5.20 9.86 -3.12
CA SER A 45 -3.86 10.46 -3.14
C SER A 45 -3.06 10.02 -4.37
N PHE A 46 -3.06 8.74 -4.69
CA PHE A 46 -2.40 8.23 -5.90
C PHE A 46 -3.04 8.79 -7.18
N ALA A 47 -4.37 8.88 -7.24
CA ALA A 47 -5.07 9.50 -8.36
C ALA A 47 -4.70 10.97 -8.52
N SER A 48 -4.58 11.71 -7.42
CA SER A 48 -4.12 13.11 -7.41
C SER A 48 -2.68 13.23 -7.92
N ALA A 49 -1.83 12.24 -7.65
CA ALA A 49 -0.47 12.15 -8.18
C ALA A 49 -0.41 11.67 -9.64
N LYS A 50 -1.56 11.54 -10.32
CA LYS A 50 -1.68 11.07 -11.71
C LYS A 50 -1.26 9.62 -11.93
N CYS A 51 -1.40 8.77 -10.92
CA CYS A 51 -1.32 7.33 -11.08
C CYS A 51 -2.59 6.78 -11.75
N LEU A 52 -2.47 5.63 -12.38
CA LEU A 52 -3.59 4.82 -12.85
C LEU A 52 -3.97 3.84 -11.74
N VAL A 53 -5.03 4.16 -11.02
CA VAL A 53 -5.41 3.44 -9.80
C VAL A 53 -6.47 2.39 -10.09
N THR A 54 -6.20 1.16 -9.67
CA THR A 54 -7.15 0.05 -9.58
C THR A 54 -7.40 -0.26 -8.11
N VAL A 55 -8.63 -0.59 -7.75
CA VAL A 55 -9.01 -0.97 -6.39
C VAL A 55 -9.40 -2.45 -6.37
N THR A 56 -9.03 -3.16 -5.31
CA THR A 56 -9.57 -4.48 -5.03
C THR A 56 -10.37 -4.43 -3.74
N GLU A 57 -11.59 -4.96 -3.76
CA GLU A 57 -12.49 -4.93 -2.61
C GLU A 57 -13.45 -6.12 -2.65
N ILE A 58 -13.72 -6.70 -1.49
CA ILE A 58 -14.65 -7.83 -1.35
C ILE A 58 -16.05 -7.36 -0.88
N ASP A 59 -16.13 -6.24 -0.16
CA ASP A 59 -17.41 -5.65 0.24
C ASP A 59 -18.06 -4.99 -0.99
N PRO A 60 -19.27 -5.44 -1.39
CA PRO A 60 -19.90 -4.92 -2.59
C PRO A 60 -20.27 -3.44 -2.50
N ILE A 61 -20.53 -2.91 -1.30
CA ILE A 61 -20.84 -1.49 -1.11
C ILE A 61 -19.58 -0.66 -1.31
N CYS A 62 -18.48 -1.04 -0.68
CA CYS A 62 -17.19 -0.36 -0.85
C CYS A 62 -16.68 -0.48 -2.30
N ALA A 63 -16.86 -1.64 -2.94
CA ALA A 63 -16.52 -1.83 -4.35
C ALA A 63 -17.34 -0.91 -5.27
N LEU A 64 -18.64 -0.79 -5.02
CA LEU A 64 -19.50 0.14 -5.78
C LEU A 64 -19.09 1.59 -5.55
N GLN A 65 -18.76 1.98 -4.32
CA GLN A 65 -18.24 3.32 -4.04
C GLN A 65 -16.96 3.62 -4.81
N ALA A 66 -16.02 2.66 -4.86
CA ALA A 66 -14.79 2.81 -5.63
C ALA A 66 -15.08 3.02 -7.13
N ALA A 67 -16.01 2.27 -7.68
CA ALA A 67 -16.42 2.42 -9.09
C ALA A 67 -17.10 3.78 -9.35
N MET A 68 -17.94 4.25 -8.43
CA MET A 68 -18.58 5.59 -8.52
C MET A 68 -17.57 6.73 -8.36
N ASP A 69 -16.50 6.53 -7.60
CA ASP A 69 -15.38 7.47 -7.48
C ASP A 69 -14.44 7.45 -8.70
N GLY A 70 -14.76 6.64 -9.72
CA GLY A 70 -14.05 6.57 -11.00
C GLY A 70 -12.87 5.59 -11.03
N PHE A 71 -12.74 4.71 -10.05
CA PHE A 71 -11.69 3.70 -10.04
C PHE A 71 -12.13 2.40 -10.71
N GLU A 72 -11.20 1.75 -11.38
CA GLU A 72 -11.39 0.39 -11.86
C GLU A 72 -11.37 -0.57 -10.67
N VAL A 73 -12.35 -1.48 -10.57
CA VAL A 73 -12.43 -2.48 -9.51
C VAL A 73 -12.20 -3.87 -10.09
N LYS A 74 -11.15 -4.55 -9.63
CA LYS A 74 -10.75 -5.88 -10.12
C LYS A 74 -10.20 -6.75 -9.00
N LYS A 75 -10.11 -8.05 -9.25
CA LYS A 75 -9.41 -8.99 -8.36
C LYS A 75 -7.90 -8.79 -8.46
N LEU A 76 -7.19 -8.84 -7.33
CA LEU A 76 -5.73 -8.67 -7.28
C LEU A 76 -5.01 -9.66 -8.22
N SER A 77 -5.41 -10.92 -8.20
CA SER A 77 -4.82 -11.97 -9.03
C SER A 77 -4.90 -11.75 -10.54
N SER A 78 -5.85 -10.90 -10.99
CA SER A 78 -6.03 -10.57 -12.41
C SER A 78 -5.21 -9.37 -12.87
N VAL A 79 -4.74 -8.52 -11.95
CA VAL A 79 -4.07 -7.25 -12.30
C VAL A 79 -2.64 -7.15 -11.79
N VAL A 80 -2.26 -7.94 -10.77
CA VAL A 80 -0.98 -7.81 -10.08
C VAL A 80 0.24 -7.84 -10.99
N GLY A 81 0.19 -8.58 -12.09
CA GLY A 81 1.27 -8.67 -13.08
C GLY A 81 1.53 -7.37 -13.87
N GLU A 82 0.60 -6.43 -13.85
CA GLU A 82 0.72 -5.15 -14.55
C GLU A 82 1.04 -3.97 -13.62
N MET A 83 0.96 -4.20 -12.30
CA MET A 83 1.08 -3.13 -11.31
C MET A 83 2.52 -2.75 -11.02
N ASP A 84 2.79 -1.45 -10.98
CA ASP A 84 4.05 -0.88 -10.53
C ASP A 84 4.12 -0.82 -9.00
N ILE A 85 2.97 -0.56 -8.37
CA ILE A 85 2.86 -0.40 -6.91
C ILE A 85 1.65 -1.16 -6.41
N ILE A 86 1.86 -2.00 -5.40
CA ILE A 86 0.83 -2.76 -4.71
C ILE A 86 0.77 -2.25 -3.26
N VAL A 87 -0.39 -1.73 -2.85
CA VAL A 87 -0.62 -1.18 -1.52
C VAL A 87 -1.75 -1.93 -0.83
N THR A 88 -1.48 -2.54 0.32
CA THR A 88 -2.52 -3.20 1.12
C THR A 88 -3.06 -2.24 2.18
N ALA A 89 -4.37 -2.22 2.35
CA ALA A 89 -5.11 -1.31 3.23
C ALA A 89 -6.41 -1.95 3.74
N THR A 90 -6.41 -3.26 3.97
CA THR A 90 -7.63 -4.03 4.26
C THR A 90 -7.87 -4.22 5.76
N GLY A 91 -6.84 -4.16 6.59
CA GLY A 91 -6.91 -4.57 8.00
C GLY A 91 -7.18 -6.08 8.17
N ASN A 92 -6.91 -6.88 7.14
CA ASN A 92 -7.09 -8.33 7.15
C ASN A 92 -5.72 -9.00 6.91
N LYS A 93 -5.68 -10.32 6.88
CA LYS A 93 -4.43 -11.08 6.69
C LYS A 93 -4.36 -11.69 5.30
N ASP A 94 -3.13 -12.02 4.87
CA ASP A 94 -2.85 -12.82 3.66
C ASP A 94 -3.47 -12.24 2.39
N ILE A 95 -3.36 -10.94 2.19
CA ILE A 95 -3.86 -10.26 0.98
C ILE A 95 -2.89 -10.46 -0.19
N VAL A 96 -1.60 -10.24 0.05
CA VAL A 96 -0.54 -10.53 -0.91
C VAL A 96 0.14 -11.83 -0.53
N LYS A 97 -0.05 -12.87 -1.35
CA LYS A 97 0.43 -14.24 -1.14
C LYS A 97 1.40 -14.66 -2.24
N GLU A 98 1.91 -15.90 -2.12
CA GLU A 98 2.72 -16.56 -3.12
C GLU A 98 2.25 -16.34 -4.56
N GLU A 99 0.98 -16.64 -4.84
CA GLU A 99 0.41 -16.53 -6.19
C GLU A 99 0.51 -15.12 -6.80
N HIS A 100 0.52 -14.10 -5.94
CA HIS A 100 0.66 -12.71 -6.35
C HIS A 100 2.13 -12.34 -6.57
N PHE A 101 3.03 -12.72 -5.65
CA PHE A 101 4.47 -12.48 -5.79
C PHE A 101 5.03 -13.12 -7.06
N MET A 102 4.58 -14.35 -7.38
CA MET A 102 5.04 -15.08 -8.58
C MET A 102 4.61 -14.43 -9.89
N LYS A 103 3.60 -13.57 -9.88
CA LYS A 103 3.08 -12.85 -11.06
C LYS A 103 3.53 -11.40 -11.15
N MET A 104 4.13 -10.85 -10.10
CA MET A 104 4.57 -9.45 -10.10
C MET A 104 5.61 -9.21 -11.19
N LYS A 105 5.50 -8.06 -11.84
CA LYS A 105 6.50 -7.64 -12.81
C LYS A 105 7.78 -7.16 -12.13
N ASP A 106 8.83 -7.07 -12.90
CA ASP A 106 10.11 -6.54 -12.44
C ASP A 106 9.98 -5.12 -11.89
N LYS A 107 10.67 -4.84 -10.78
CA LYS A 107 10.66 -3.55 -10.06
C LYS A 107 9.31 -3.19 -9.43
N ALA A 108 8.39 -4.14 -9.27
CA ALA A 108 7.16 -3.89 -8.53
C ALA A 108 7.46 -3.53 -7.07
N ILE A 109 6.76 -2.52 -6.56
CA ILE A 109 6.87 -2.04 -5.18
C ILE A 109 5.68 -2.56 -4.38
N VAL A 110 5.93 -3.21 -3.26
CA VAL A 110 4.90 -3.76 -2.37
C VAL A 110 5.00 -3.09 -1.01
N CYS A 111 3.89 -2.58 -0.51
CA CYS A 111 3.84 -1.95 0.80
C CYS A 111 2.48 -2.10 1.47
N ASN A 112 2.46 -1.94 2.77
CA ASN A 112 1.26 -2.01 3.60
C ASN A 112 1.02 -0.67 4.31
N ILE A 113 -0.20 -0.19 4.27
CA ILE A 113 -0.70 0.96 5.03
C ILE A 113 -1.84 0.55 5.99
N GLY A 114 -2.25 -0.70 5.96
CA GLY A 114 -3.19 -1.28 6.91
C GLY A 114 -2.57 -1.47 8.29
N HIS A 115 -3.41 -1.60 9.31
CA HIS A 115 -2.96 -1.60 10.70
C HIS A 115 -2.06 -2.79 11.07
N PHE A 116 -2.29 -3.95 10.46
CA PHE A 116 -1.57 -5.18 10.78
C PHE A 116 -0.46 -5.48 9.76
N ASP A 117 0.63 -6.06 10.23
CA ASP A 117 1.80 -6.45 9.45
C ASP A 117 1.66 -7.82 8.75
N ASN A 118 0.48 -8.41 8.80
CA ASN A 118 0.16 -9.72 8.25
C ASN A 118 -0.65 -9.67 6.93
N GLU A 119 -0.85 -8.49 6.35
CA GLU A 119 -1.52 -8.35 5.06
C GLU A 119 -0.66 -8.87 3.90
N ILE A 120 0.66 -8.80 4.06
CA ILE A 120 1.65 -9.32 3.12
C ILE A 120 2.30 -10.56 3.75
N ASP A 121 2.27 -11.69 3.04
CA ASP A 121 2.87 -12.93 3.54
C ASP A 121 4.40 -12.89 3.49
N MET A 122 4.98 -12.13 4.43
CA MET A 122 6.43 -12.02 4.60
C MET A 122 7.06 -13.32 5.08
N SER A 123 6.28 -14.18 5.76
CA SER A 123 6.79 -15.48 6.21
C SER A 123 7.11 -16.38 5.04
N TRP A 124 6.20 -16.49 4.07
CA TRP A 124 6.44 -17.22 2.84
C TRP A 124 7.60 -16.62 2.05
N LEU A 125 7.61 -15.30 1.88
CA LEU A 125 8.65 -14.60 1.12
C LEU A 125 10.05 -14.84 1.70
N ASN A 126 10.20 -14.69 3.01
CA ASN A 126 11.48 -14.92 3.69
C ASN A 126 11.91 -16.39 3.69
N SER A 127 10.97 -17.33 3.80
CA SER A 127 11.28 -18.76 3.79
C SER A 127 11.76 -19.23 2.41
N ASN A 128 11.20 -18.71 1.34
CA ASN A 128 11.51 -19.15 -0.03
C ASN A 128 12.56 -18.31 -0.74
N TYR A 129 12.61 -17.01 -0.46
CA TYR A 129 13.47 -16.04 -1.16
C TYR A 129 14.31 -15.18 -0.22
N GLY A 130 14.34 -15.48 1.07
CA GLY A 130 15.13 -14.74 2.06
C GLY A 130 16.63 -14.72 1.76
N ASN A 131 17.15 -15.76 1.10
CA ASN A 131 18.53 -15.80 0.64
C ASN A 131 18.86 -14.81 -0.50
N THR A 132 17.83 -14.28 -1.17
CA THR A 132 17.97 -13.26 -2.23
C THR A 132 17.69 -11.86 -1.71
N LYS A 133 17.32 -11.72 -0.43
CA LYS A 133 17.03 -10.44 0.20
C LYS A 133 18.29 -9.55 0.19
N GLU A 134 18.14 -8.35 -0.33
CA GLU A 134 19.15 -7.30 -0.33
C GLU A 134 18.53 -6.02 0.20
N GLU A 135 19.06 -5.48 1.29
CA GLU A 135 18.67 -4.18 1.80
C GLU A 135 19.29 -3.08 0.93
N ILE A 136 18.46 -2.36 0.17
CA ILE A 136 18.92 -1.25 -0.69
C ILE A 136 19.22 -0.01 0.16
N LYS A 137 18.38 0.26 1.14
CA LYS A 137 18.51 1.29 2.18
C LYS A 137 17.57 0.93 3.34
N PRO A 138 17.70 1.57 4.50
CA PRO A 138 16.86 1.23 5.66
C PRO A 138 15.38 1.16 5.30
N GLN A 139 14.75 0.04 5.66
CA GLN A 139 13.32 -0.26 5.40
C GLN A 139 12.94 -0.45 3.91
N VAL A 140 13.92 -0.63 3.02
CA VAL A 140 13.70 -0.90 1.60
C VAL A 140 14.46 -2.15 1.22
N ASP A 141 13.76 -3.26 1.11
CA ASP A 141 14.32 -4.57 0.78
C ASP A 141 13.97 -4.98 -0.64
N LYS A 142 14.93 -5.58 -1.32
CA LYS A 142 14.74 -6.15 -2.64
C LYS A 142 14.85 -7.68 -2.55
N TYR A 143 13.95 -8.36 -3.22
CA TYR A 143 13.94 -9.82 -3.37
C TYR A 143 13.99 -10.19 -4.84
N LEU A 144 14.73 -11.21 -5.20
CA LEU A 144 14.78 -11.74 -6.57
C LEU A 144 13.85 -12.96 -6.68
N ILE A 145 12.71 -12.79 -7.35
CA ILE A 145 11.70 -13.82 -7.56
C ILE A 145 11.58 -14.08 -9.05
N ASN A 146 11.91 -15.31 -9.52
CA ASN A 146 11.82 -15.70 -10.93
C ASN A 146 12.43 -14.69 -11.92
N LYS A 147 13.59 -14.13 -11.63
CA LYS A 147 14.30 -13.10 -12.41
C LYS A 147 13.73 -11.68 -12.28
N ASN A 148 12.62 -11.47 -11.58
CA ASN A 148 12.07 -10.16 -11.30
C ASN A 148 12.54 -9.69 -9.94
N GLU A 149 12.96 -8.45 -9.84
CA GLU A 149 13.29 -7.80 -8.58
C GLU A 149 12.03 -7.17 -7.99
N ILE A 150 11.63 -7.63 -6.83
CA ILE A 150 10.47 -7.09 -6.10
C ILE A 150 10.97 -6.27 -4.92
N ILE A 151 10.46 -5.07 -4.77
CA ILE A 151 10.84 -4.13 -3.72
C ILE A 151 9.76 -4.16 -2.64
N VAL A 152 10.12 -4.52 -1.42
CA VAL A 152 9.21 -4.54 -0.27
C VAL A 152 9.60 -3.43 0.69
N LEU A 153 8.63 -2.60 1.06
CA LEU A 153 8.84 -1.49 1.97
C LEU A 153 8.46 -1.86 3.41
N ALA A 154 9.26 -1.40 4.37
CA ALA A 154 9.06 -1.57 5.81
C ALA A 154 8.82 -3.03 6.24
N GLU A 155 9.35 -4.01 5.50
CA GLU A 155 9.17 -5.44 5.77
C GLU A 155 7.68 -5.85 5.90
N GLY A 156 6.78 -5.23 5.14
CA GLY A 156 5.34 -5.46 5.20
C GLY A 156 4.62 -4.79 6.37
N ARG A 157 5.35 -4.07 7.24
CA ARG A 157 4.77 -3.25 8.32
C ARG A 157 4.20 -1.94 7.76
N LEU A 158 3.59 -1.13 8.62
CA LEU A 158 3.05 0.20 8.27
C LEU A 158 4.11 1.07 7.56
N VAL A 159 3.93 1.28 6.27
CA VAL A 159 4.90 1.98 5.42
C VAL A 159 5.10 3.43 5.82
N ASN A 160 4.04 4.10 6.27
CA ASN A 160 4.11 5.50 6.69
C ASN A 160 4.93 5.70 7.97
N LEU A 161 5.01 4.69 8.84
CA LEU A 161 5.86 4.73 10.03
C LEU A 161 7.27 4.24 9.74
N GLY A 162 7.42 3.19 8.91
CA GLY A 162 8.71 2.62 8.58
C GLY A 162 9.52 3.47 7.60
N CYS A 163 8.87 4.06 6.60
CA CYS A 163 9.53 4.76 5.50
C CYS A 163 9.31 6.28 5.48
N ALA A 164 8.53 6.81 6.41
CA ALA A 164 8.27 8.25 6.55
C ALA A 164 8.13 8.64 8.03
N THR A 165 7.48 9.75 8.30
CA THR A 165 7.30 10.30 9.64
C THR A 165 5.90 10.08 10.23
N GLY A 166 5.09 9.23 9.60
CA GLY A 166 3.70 8.99 9.99
C GLY A 166 2.78 10.14 9.56
N HIS A 167 1.69 10.33 10.31
CA HIS A 167 0.77 11.43 10.02
C HIS A 167 1.36 12.79 10.38
N PRO A 168 0.98 13.85 9.62
CA PRO A 168 1.38 15.22 9.97
C PRO A 168 0.94 15.59 11.39
N SER A 169 1.82 16.22 12.15
CA SER A 169 1.54 16.60 13.55
C SER A 169 0.34 17.53 13.69
N CYS A 170 0.11 18.40 12.71
CA CYS A 170 -1.07 19.29 12.71
C CYS A 170 -2.39 18.50 12.67
N LEU A 171 -2.44 17.37 11.99
CA LEU A 171 -3.62 16.50 11.98
C LEU A 171 -3.85 15.85 13.35
N LEU A 172 -2.78 15.38 13.98
CA LEU A 172 -2.84 14.77 15.32
C LEU A 172 -3.35 15.77 16.37
N TYR A 173 -2.81 16.98 16.39
CA TYR A 173 -3.28 18.03 17.31
C TYR A 173 -4.76 18.36 17.11
N THR A 174 -5.25 18.39 15.89
CA THR A 174 -6.64 18.70 15.59
C THR A 174 -7.57 17.57 16.04
N SER A 175 -7.17 16.31 15.84
CA SER A 175 -7.97 15.16 16.23
C SER A 175 -8.00 14.98 17.76
N ASP A 176 -6.87 15.18 18.45
CA ASP A 176 -6.81 15.11 19.91
C ASP A 176 -7.67 16.19 20.57
N ALA A 177 -7.61 17.44 20.06
CA ALA A 177 -8.45 18.52 20.55
C ALA A 177 -9.96 18.25 20.37
N ALA A 178 -10.34 17.51 19.33
CA ALA A 178 -11.73 17.10 19.13
C ALA A 178 -12.17 15.99 20.11
N ASP A 179 -11.26 15.15 20.54
CA ASP A 179 -11.52 14.08 21.52
C ASP A 179 -11.61 14.64 22.96
N ASP A 180 -10.87 15.68 23.29
CA ASP A 180 -10.89 16.36 24.60
C ASP A 180 -12.18 17.16 24.84
N LEU A 181 -12.98 17.39 23.81
CA LEU A 181 -14.26 18.11 23.91
C LEU A 181 -15.48 17.18 24.13
N ARG A 182 -15.27 15.89 24.35
CA ARG A 182 -16.27 14.88 24.70
C ARG A 182 -16.15 14.49 26.16
#